data_d0eb32a41e4670498681f46ed6951b5c
#
_entry.id   d0eb32a41e4670498681f46ed6951b5c
#
_cell.length_a   1.000
_cell.length_b   1.000
_cell.length_c   1.000
_cell.angle_alpha   90.00
_cell.angle_beta   90.00
_cell.angle_gamma   90.00
#
_symmetry.space_group_name_H-M   'P 1'
#
loop_
_entity.id
_entity.type
_entity.pdbx_description
1 polymer ?
#
loop_
_entity_poly.entity_id
_entity_poly.type
_entity_poly.pdbx_seq_one_letter_code
_entity_poly.pdbx_strand_id
1 'polypeptide(L)'
;MIHFKYSDKANQYVFLKIDGYNDLKAIAKLKEKMNLVDPICYLKSYQGTPYTQDFLYEYVQKSGQKVWYASIGLTQTICNILKENNYEYDGIQKEKYLTEFNLSFEEFKKIVDSWNLKYTPRPYQYEGAYNILQCKRSTSVFATRAGKTMLSYIVFRYAREYLGVRRILMIVPSVDLVKQGYSDFKEYGDYFNSECLWSGGKLVESSDLTITTFQTLVNFLNKNSKRYNPHFFDGNGIDRCGYDMVFVDETHRATAKSIKDIISQPFMSNVKIAFGMTGTLPKDFTIERHCINALLGPKIQELNPKDLQDGGYISDVKITQCRLQYMNEWQSIKDWIKCAEYCLSVFEEVPNKKNPKKMDHVPLADPKFLIAYKKNLPQGIIDAKWKIYGEKKPDTSNMSDEQWQQYQDLQYKHFLQMVIQESTKTNALHVEMMTVHFKERRIDWLIAKLKDCPNNTLILAQHREYIKYVYERVKEAYPDREVL
;
A
#
# COMPACT_ATOMS: atom_id res chain seq x y z
N MET A 1 19.78 -15.20 27.61
CA MET A 1 19.19 -13.85 27.47
C MET A 1 19.50 -13.30 26.07
N ILE A 2 18.60 -12.53 25.46
CA ILE A 2 18.84 -11.84 24.18
C ILE A 2 19.33 -10.43 24.48
N HIS A 3 20.51 -10.06 23.96
CA HIS A 3 21.11 -8.73 24.17
C HIS A 3 20.97 -7.87 22.93
N PHE A 4 20.24 -6.75 23.05
CA PHE A 4 20.16 -5.76 22.00
C PHE A 4 21.45 -4.91 21.97
N LYS A 5 22.05 -4.81 20.81
CA LYS A 5 23.27 -4.02 20.54
C LYS A 5 23.03 -3.06 19.38
N TYR A 6 23.70 -1.95 19.42
CA TYR A 6 23.57 -0.86 18.44
C TYR A 6 24.95 -0.51 17.90
N SER A 7 24.98 0.06 16.70
CA SER A 7 26.19 0.56 16.07
C SER A 7 25.93 1.95 15.50
N ASP A 8 26.81 2.88 15.77
CA ASP A 8 26.68 4.25 15.23
C ASP A 8 26.95 4.30 13.72
N LYS A 9 27.66 3.31 13.17
CA LYS A 9 27.89 3.18 11.72
C LYS A 9 26.71 2.57 10.97
N ALA A 10 25.77 1.94 11.67
CA ALA A 10 24.63 1.23 11.09
C ALA A 10 23.36 1.50 11.92
N ASN A 11 23.05 2.79 12.13
CA ASN A 11 21.94 3.26 12.97
C ASN A 11 20.54 2.76 12.50
N GLN A 12 20.43 2.29 11.26
CA GLN A 12 19.19 1.70 10.75
C GLN A 12 18.94 0.27 11.22
N TYR A 13 19.90 -0.37 11.90
CA TYR A 13 19.78 -1.77 12.35
C TYR A 13 19.95 -1.92 13.85
N VAL A 14 19.22 -2.89 14.39
CA VAL A 14 19.44 -3.43 15.74
C VAL A 14 20.05 -4.83 15.61
N PHE A 15 21.03 -5.10 16.43
CA PHE A 15 21.76 -6.39 16.47
C PHE A 15 21.37 -7.17 17.72
N LEU A 16 21.18 -8.47 17.54
CA LEU A 16 20.83 -9.40 18.61
C LEU A 16 22.01 -10.34 18.86
N LYS A 17 22.52 -10.36 20.09
CA LYS A 17 23.52 -11.33 20.57
C LYS A 17 22.88 -12.24 21.59
N ILE A 18 23.42 -13.42 21.73
CA ILE A 18 22.95 -14.45 22.66
C ILE A 18 24.13 -14.96 23.52
N ASP A 19 23.82 -15.37 24.75
CA ASP A 19 24.81 -15.93 25.68
C ASP A 19 24.91 -17.41 25.63
N GLY A 20 23.84 -18.14 25.34
CA GLY A 20 23.81 -19.58 25.46
C GLY A 20 22.87 -20.32 24.53
N TYR A 21 22.89 -21.64 24.63
CA TYR A 21 22.12 -22.55 23.78
C TYR A 21 20.60 -22.35 23.90
N ASN A 22 20.11 -22.03 25.10
CA ASN A 22 18.66 -21.78 25.30
C ASN A 22 18.15 -20.56 24.53
N ASP A 23 19.04 -19.61 24.25
CA ASP A 23 18.72 -18.40 23.51
C ASP A 23 18.59 -18.66 22.00
N LEU A 24 19.17 -19.77 21.50
CA LEU A 24 18.95 -20.22 20.13
C LEU A 24 17.49 -20.57 19.86
N LYS A 25 16.73 -21.05 20.88
CA LYS A 25 15.28 -21.29 20.77
C LYS A 25 14.54 -19.98 20.57
N ALA A 26 14.95 -18.92 21.27
CA ALA A 26 14.37 -17.59 21.09
C ALA A 26 14.64 -17.05 19.67
N ILE A 27 15.87 -17.21 19.17
CA ILE A 27 16.22 -16.84 17.78
C ILE A 27 15.44 -17.67 16.77
N ALA A 28 15.29 -18.99 17.00
CA ALA A 28 14.47 -19.84 16.12
C ALA A 28 13.01 -19.36 16.08
N LYS A 29 12.45 -18.97 17.25
CA LYS A 29 11.09 -18.42 17.34
C LYS A 29 10.97 -17.07 16.64
N LEU A 30 11.96 -16.19 16.78
CA LEU A 30 12.00 -14.93 16.05
C LEU A 30 12.08 -15.18 14.54
N LYS A 31 12.92 -16.10 14.06
CA LYS A 31 13.00 -16.47 12.64
C LYS A 31 11.65 -16.98 12.12
N GLU A 32 10.99 -17.87 12.86
CA GLU A 32 9.66 -18.39 12.50
C GLU A 32 8.64 -17.26 12.35
N LYS A 33 8.59 -16.33 13.30
CA LYS A 33 7.61 -15.23 13.33
C LYS A 33 7.95 -14.08 12.39
N MET A 34 9.21 -13.91 12.04
CA MET A 34 9.70 -12.84 11.16
C MET A 34 10.03 -13.32 9.74
N ASN A 35 9.82 -14.60 9.42
CA ASN A 35 9.76 -15.14 8.07
C ASN A 35 8.30 -15.17 7.63
N LEU A 36 7.90 -14.21 6.82
CA LEU A 36 6.51 -14.03 6.41
C LEU A 36 6.29 -14.56 5.00
N VAL A 37 5.16 -15.23 4.84
CA VAL A 37 4.70 -15.77 3.55
C VAL A 37 3.70 -14.80 2.93
N ASP A 38 3.88 -14.46 1.66
CA ASP A 38 2.86 -13.72 0.91
C ASP A 38 1.71 -14.65 0.51
N PRO A 39 0.52 -14.52 1.11
CA PRO A 39 -0.62 -15.38 0.78
C PRO A 39 -1.09 -15.24 -0.67
N ILE A 40 -0.79 -14.10 -1.32
CA ILE A 40 -1.15 -13.87 -2.72
C ILE A 40 -0.24 -14.67 -3.66
N CYS A 41 0.97 -15.04 -3.23
CA CYS A 41 1.87 -15.86 -4.02
C CYS A 41 1.37 -17.28 -4.25
N TYR A 42 0.53 -17.82 -3.36
CA TYR A 42 -0.14 -19.09 -3.63
C TYR A 42 -1.07 -19.01 -4.85
N LEU A 43 -1.60 -17.83 -5.16
CA LEU A 43 -2.43 -17.58 -6.34
C LEU A 43 -1.61 -17.26 -7.59
N LYS A 44 -0.37 -16.78 -7.44
CA LYS A 44 0.52 -16.40 -8.55
C LYS A 44 1.58 -17.45 -8.88
N SER A 45 1.89 -18.38 -7.98
CA SER A 45 2.95 -19.35 -8.19
C SER A 45 2.48 -20.57 -8.97
N TYR A 46 2.53 -20.46 -10.28
CA TYR A 46 2.53 -21.63 -11.17
C TYR A 46 3.78 -22.56 -10.96
N GLN A 47 4.69 -22.20 -10.08
CA GLN A 47 5.97 -22.89 -9.83
C GLN A 47 6.16 -23.39 -8.39
N GLY A 48 5.15 -23.44 -7.57
CA GLY A 48 5.12 -24.28 -6.36
C GLY A 48 5.90 -23.81 -5.13
N THR A 49 6.65 -22.70 -5.18
CA THR A 49 7.32 -22.15 -3.99
C THR A 49 6.67 -20.86 -3.53
N PRO A 50 6.18 -20.81 -2.28
CA PRO A 50 5.62 -19.57 -1.73
C PRO A 50 6.71 -18.50 -1.65
N TYR A 51 6.38 -17.25 -2.02
CA TYR A 51 7.28 -16.13 -1.80
C TYR A 51 7.34 -15.85 -0.30
N THR A 52 8.51 -16.07 0.28
CA THR A 52 8.78 -15.75 1.68
C THR A 52 9.71 -14.56 1.80
N GLN A 53 9.54 -13.80 2.84
CA GLN A 53 10.41 -12.69 3.15
C GLN A 53 10.87 -12.74 4.59
N ASP A 54 12.21 -12.76 4.75
CA ASP A 54 12.85 -12.64 6.05
C ASP A 54 12.98 -11.18 6.48
N PHE A 55 12.73 -10.94 7.76
CA PHE A 55 12.93 -9.66 8.43
C PHE A 55 13.98 -9.75 9.57
N LEU A 56 14.45 -10.94 9.86
CA LEU A 56 15.59 -11.20 10.75
C LEU A 56 16.72 -11.85 9.95
N TYR A 57 17.81 -11.14 9.82
CA TYR A 57 18.98 -11.54 9.04
C TYR A 57 20.09 -12.06 9.94
N GLU A 58 21.00 -12.84 9.38
CA GLU A 58 22.12 -13.46 10.07
C GLU A 58 23.43 -13.13 9.33
N TYR A 59 24.48 -12.82 10.08
CA TYR A 59 25.83 -12.81 9.54
C TYR A 59 26.82 -13.43 10.53
N VAL A 60 27.94 -13.92 10.01
CA VAL A 60 29.01 -14.51 10.81
C VAL A 60 30.14 -13.51 10.92
N GLN A 61 30.53 -13.18 12.15
CA GLN A 61 31.66 -12.28 12.41
C GLN A 61 32.98 -13.00 12.05
N LYS A 62 34.09 -12.24 11.90
CA LYS A 62 35.43 -12.80 11.67
C LYS A 62 35.88 -13.77 12.77
N SER A 63 35.33 -13.63 13.98
CA SER A 63 35.52 -14.54 15.12
C SER A 63 34.78 -15.89 15.01
N GLY A 64 33.99 -16.09 13.98
CA GLY A 64 33.08 -17.25 13.85
C GLY A 64 31.74 -17.08 14.60
N GLN A 65 31.57 -16.04 15.39
CA GLN A 65 30.31 -15.81 16.13
C GLN A 65 29.19 -15.40 15.20
N LYS A 66 28.02 -16.03 15.33
CA LYS A 66 26.79 -15.65 14.65
C LYS A 66 26.15 -14.45 15.34
N VAL A 67 25.71 -13.50 14.55
CA VAL A 67 24.97 -12.32 15.00
C VAL A 67 23.74 -12.15 14.13
N TRP A 68 22.61 -11.88 14.76
CA TRP A 68 21.36 -11.59 14.05
C TRP A 68 21.09 -10.11 14.07
N TYR A 69 20.42 -9.61 13.03
CA TYR A 69 20.06 -8.20 12.95
C TYR A 69 18.74 -8.00 12.20
N ALA A 70 18.06 -6.92 12.56
CA ALA A 70 16.84 -6.48 11.90
C ALA A 70 16.85 -4.97 11.73
N SER A 71 15.93 -4.43 10.92
CA SER A 71 15.73 -2.98 10.89
C SER A 71 15.33 -2.47 12.28
N ILE A 72 15.88 -1.32 12.68
CA ILE A 72 15.62 -0.72 13.99
C ILE A 72 14.13 -0.45 14.24
N GLY A 73 13.36 -0.15 13.19
CA GLY A 73 11.92 0.06 13.28
C GLY A 73 11.13 -1.20 13.69
N LEU A 74 11.73 -2.39 13.59
CA LEU A 74 11.12 -3.66 14.02
C LEU A 74 11.42 -4.03 15.48
N THR A 75 12.17 -3.23 16.21
CA THR A 75 12.55 -3.56 17.59
C THR A 75 11.34 -3.85 18.48
N GLN A 76 10.29 -3.02 18.40
CA GLN A 76 9.07 -3.26 19.17
C GLN A 76 8.41 -4.60 18.82
N THR A 77 8.40 -4.95 17.53
CA THR A 77 7.88 -6.25 17.05
C THR A 77 8.70 -7.40 17.65
N ILE A 78 10.03 -7.29 17.64
CA ILE A 78 10.93 -8.29 18.25
C ILE A 78 10.66 -8.41 19.75
N CYS A 79 10.59 -7.29 20.46
CA CYS A 79 10.30 -7.27 21.90
C CYS A 79 8.94 -7.93 22.23
N ASN A 80 7.91 -7.66 21.43
CA ASN A 80 6.60 -8.27 21.62
C ASN A 80 6.66 -9.79 21.41
N ILE A 81 7.31 -10.27 20.36
CA ILE A 81 7.49 -11.71 20.11
C ILE A 81 8.23 -12.37 21.28
N LEU A 82 9.31 -11.76 21.78
CA LEU A 82 10.07 -12.28 22.90
C LEU A 82 9.22 -12.36 24.18
N LYS A 83 8.48 -11.30 24.52
CA LYS A 83 7.57 -11.24 25.66
C LYS A 83 6.46 -12.28 25.60
N GLU A 84 5.77 -12.39 24.47
CA GLU A 84 4.70 -13.36 24.25
C GLU A 84 5.14 -14.81 24.40
N ASN A 85 6.44 -15.08 24.19
CA ASN A 85 7.02 -16.40 24.32
C ASN A 85 7.87 -16.56 25.59
N ASN A 86 7.78 -15.63 26.55
CA ASN A 86 8.49 -15.65 27.82
C ASN A 86 10.02 -15.71 27.70
N TYR A 87 10.60 -15.07 26.68
CA TYR A 87 12.03 -14.92 26.55
C TYR A 87 12.52 -13.60 27.17
N GLU A 88 13.59 -13.70 27.95
CA GLU A 88 14.23 -12.54 28.54
C GLU A 88 15.15 -11.81 27.55
N TYR A 89 15.16 -10.49 27.66
CA TYR A 89 16.04 -9.63 26.87
C TYR A 89 16.41 -8.37 27.64
N ASP A 90 17.54 -7.77 27.24
CA ASP A 90 18.02 -6.50 27.78
C ASP A 90 18.70 -5.63 26.70
N GLY A 91 19.35 -4.56 27.14
CA GLY A 91 20.18 -3.70 26.30
C GLY A 91 19.38 -2.74 25.41
N ILE A 92 18.06 -2.56 25.63
CA ILE A 92 17.27 -1.54 24.93
C ILE A 92 17.74 -0.15 25.33
N GLN A 93 18.25 0.62 24.37
CA GLN A 93 18.70 2.00 24.54
C GLN A 93 17.61 2.96 24.08
N LYS A 94 16.95 3.65 25.00
CA LYS A 94 15.83 4.57 24.70
C LYS A 94 16.22 5.69 23.74
N GLU A 95 17.44 6.21 23.86
CA GLU A 95 17.99 7.25 22.99
C GLU A 95 18.13 6.86 21.52
N LYS A 96 18.04 5.58 21.20
CA LYS A 96 17.99 5.10 19.80
C LYS A 96 16.59 5.21 19.18
N TYR A 97 15.57 5.37 20.00
CA TYR A 97 14.14 5.39 19.58
C TYR A 97 13.46 6.72 19.86
N LEU A 98 13.89 7.44 20.90
CA LEU A 98 13.35 8.74 21.25
C LEU A 98 14.25 9.84 20.70
N THR A 99 13.63 10.96 20.34
CA THR A 99 14.33 12.20 19.95
C THR A 99 14.79 12.95 21.23
N GLU A 100 15.45 14.08 21.04
CA GLU A 100 15.81 14.99 22.12
C GLU A 100 14.64 15.92 22.52
N PHE A 101 13.44 15.65 21.98
CA PHE A 101 12.24 16.40 22.29
C PHE A 101 11.81 16.14 23.74
N ASN A 102 11.79 17.17 24.58
CA ASN A 102 11.54 17.05 26.01
C ASN A 102 10.61 18.12 26.57
N LEU A 103 9.88 18.82 25.72
CA LEU A 103 8.90 19.81 26.16
C LEU A 103 7.62 19.16 26.71
N SER A 104 6.93 19.89 27.60
CA SER A 104 5.53 19.59 27.91
C SER A 104 4.63 19.91 26.71
N PHE A 105 3.44 19.30 26.68
CA PHE A 105 2.47 19.57 25.62
C PHE A 105 2.08 21.04 25.51
N GLU A 106 1.92 21.72 26.67
CA GLU A 106 1.55 23.13 26.72
C GLU A 106 2.66 24.06 26.18
N GLU A 107 3.92 23.75 26.47
CA GLU A 107 5.05 24.50 25.93
C GLU A 107 5.15 24.31 24.41
N PHE A 108 5.02 23.07 23.94
CA PHE A 108 4.98 22.77 22.51
C PHE A 108 3.86 23.54 21.79
N LYS A 109 2.64 23.49 22.37
CA LYS A 109 1.50 24.19 21.81
C LYS A 109 1.73 25.71 21.72
N LYS A 110 2.28 26.33 22.76
CA LYS A 110 2.64 27.77 22.72
C LYS A 110 3.61 28.09 21.59
N ILE A 111 4.60 27.22 21.34
CA ILE A 111 5.54 27.41 20.22
C ILE A 111 4.79 27.38 18.88
N VAL A 112 3.95 26.37 18.65
CA VAL A 112 3.18 26.25 17.40
C VAL A 112 2.24 27.44 17.22
N ASP A 113 1.57 27.89 18.28
CA ASP A 113 0.67 29.05 18.25
C ASP A 113 1.44 30.35 17.91
N SER A 114 2.71 30.48 18.36
CA SER A 114 3.56 31.64 18.05
C SER A 114 3.92 31.78 16.57
N TRP A 115 3.76 30.72 15.78
CA TRP A 115 4.03 30.77 14.33
C TRP A 115 2.97 31.55 13.54
N ASN A 116 1.81 31.85 14.14
CA ASN A 116 0.70 32.58 13.51
C ASN A 116 0.31 32.00 12.16
N LEU A 117 0.11 30.67 12.12
CA LEU A 117 -0.26 29.95 10.91
C LEU A 117 -1.60 30.48 10.35
N LYS A 118 -1.74 30.49 9.02
CA LYS A 118 -2.99 30.93 8.35
C LYS A 118 -4.24 30.17 8.86
N TYR A 119 -4.07 28.90 9.19
CA TYR A 119 -5.14 28.07 9.77
C TYR A 119 -4.72 27.60 11.15
N THR A 120 -5.60 27.78 12.13
CA THR A 120 -5.38 27.27 13.48
C THR A 120 -5.43 25.74 13.47
N PRO A 121 -4.37 25.04 13.91
CA PRO A 121 -4.41 23.61 14.00
C PRO A 121 -5.50 23.11 14.95
N ARG A 122 -6.08 21.97 14.64
CA ARG A 122 -7.09 21.32 15.49
C ARG A 122 -6.40 20.63 16.69
N PRO A 123 -7.09 20.46 17.84
CA PRO A 123 -6.49 19.86 19.05
C PRO A 123 -5.72 18.57 18.79
N TYR A 124 -6.32 17.64 18.06
CA TYR A 124 -5.69 16.36 17.72
C TYR A 124 -4.48 16.48 16.78
N GLN A 125 -4.33 17.60 16.04
CA GLN A 125 -3.15 17.84 15.20
C GLN A 125 -1.96 18.27 16.06
N TYR A 126 -2.18 19.05 17.12
CA TYR A 126 -1.14 19.32 18.11
C TYR A 126 -0.70 18.05 18.82
N GLU A 127 -1.65 17.24 19.32
CA GLU A 127 -1.35 15.97 20.00
C GLU A 127 -0.61 15.01 19.06
N GLY A 128 -1.07 14.90 17.82
CA GLY A 128 -0.47 14.04 16.81
C GLY A 128 0.98 14.45 16.49
N ALA A 129 1.24 15.74 16.33
CA ALA A 129 2.57 16.25 16.09
C ALA A 129 3.48 16.06 17.31
N TYR A 130 2.97 16.34 18.50
CA TYR A 130 3.67 16.14 19.78
C TYR A 130 4.13 14.69 19.95
N ASN A 131 3.25 13.72 19.70
CA ASN A 131 3.58 12.30 19.81
C ASN A 131 4.61 11.85 18.77
N ILE A 132 4.51 12.34 17.53
CA ILE A 132 5.47 12.01 16.47
C ILE A 132 6.87 12.56 16.82
N LEU A 133 6.94 13.79 17.32
CA LEU A 133 8.21 14.44 17.64
C LEU A 133 8.99 13.75 18.76
N GLN A 134 8.34 12.98 19.63
CA GLN A 134 9.02 12.18 20.65
C GLN A 134 9.76 10.97 20.08
N CYS A 135 9.39 10.50 18.88
CA CYS A 135 9.87 9.24 18.33
C CYS A 135 10.79 9.44 17.12
N LYS A 136 11.92 8.73 17.09
CA LYS A 136 12.77 8.71 15.89
C LYS A 136 12.13 7.92 14.73
N ARG A 137 11.27 6.96 15.06
CA ARG A 137 10.55 6.14 14.08
C ARG A 137 9.13 5.93 14.56
N SER A 138 8.13 6.29 13.74
CA SER A 138 6.72 6.14 14.11
C SER A 138 5.79 6.06 12.91
N THR A 139 4.67 5.37 13.09
CA THR A 139 3.55 5.36 12.14
C THR A 139 2.27 5.81 12.86
N SER A 140 1.52 6.70 12.23
CA SER A 140 0.26 7.23 12.77
C SER A 140 -0.89 6.93 11.83
N VAL A 141 -2.01 6.47 12.39
CA VAL A 141 -3.24 6.23 11.62
C VAL A 141 -4.16 7.43 11.83
N PHE A 142 -4.38 8.19 10.78
CA PHE A 142 -5.27 9.33 10.76
C PHE A 142 -6.26 9.19 9.62
N ALA A 143 -7.54 9.25 9.94
CA ALA A 143 -8.61 9.17 8.96
C ALA A 143 -8.42 10.18 7.81
N THR A 144 -9.02 9.89 6.66
CA THR A 144 -9.09 10.85 5.55
C THR A 144 -9.78 12.13 6.02
N ARG A 145 -9.28 13.28 5.56
CA ARG A 145 -9.74 14.64 5.97
C ARG A 145 -9.36 15.06 7.41
N ALA A 146 -8.54 14.29 8.12
CA ALA A 146 -7.98 14.73 9.41
C ALA A 146 -6.95 15.88 9.29
N GLY A 147 -6.61 16.32 8.06
CA GLY A 147 -5.62 17.37 7.84
C GLY A 147 -4.19 16.92 8.12
N LYS A 148 -3.84 15.71 7.63
CA LYS A 148 -2.49 15.12 7.74
C LYS A 148 -1.39 16.07 7.25
N THR A 149 -1.66 16.87 6.21
CA THR A 149 -0.69 17.82 5.64
C THR A 149 -0.35 18.94 6.64
N MET A 150 -1.33 19.50 7.35
CA MET A 150 -1.07 20.50 8.42
C MET A 150 -0.27 19.89 9.56
N LEU A 151 -0.61 18.68 9.98
CA LEU A 151 0.13 17.96 11.03
C LEU A 151 1.59 17.73 10.58
N SER A 152 1.84 17.29 9.35
CA SER A 152 3.21 17.11 8.85
C SER A 152 3.97 18.45 8.77
N TYR A 153 3.31 19.54 8.39
CA TYR A 153 3.91 20.87 8.41
C TYR A 153 4.40 21.27 9.81
N ILE A 154 3.57 21.04 10.83
CA ILE A 154 3.96 21.33 12.23
C ILE A 154 5.18 20.49 12.63
N VAL A 155 5.16 19.19 12.36
CA VAL A 155 6.28 18.29 12.68
C VAL A 155 7.55 18.71 11.95
N PHE A 156 7.48 19.04 10.66
CA PHE A 156 8.64 19.43 9.86
C PHE A 156 9.24 20.74 10.35
N ARG A 157 8.39 21.75 10.57
CA ARG A 157 8.85 23.05 11.02
C ARG A 157 9.49 22.96 12.40
N TYR A 158 8.86 22.27 13.34
CA TYR A 158 9.43 22.07 14.67
C TYR A 158 10.77 21.31 14.61
N ALA A 159 10.83 20.22 13.88
CA ALA A 159 12.05 19.42 13.75
C ALA A 159 13.21 20.23 13.14
N ARG A 160 12.90 21.13 12.21
CA ARG A 160 13.89 22.01 11.59
C ARG A 160 14.38 23.09 12.57
N GLU A 161 13.47 23.74 13.29
CA GLU A 161 13.83 24.84 14.21
C GLU A 161 14.54 24.34 15.48
N TYR A 162 14.13 23.17 16.00
CA TYR A 162 14.53 22.74 17.34
C TYR A 162 15.28 21.41 17.42
N LEU A 163 15.16 20.52 16.43
CA LEU A 163 15.79 19.18 16.45
C LEU A 163 16.92 19.03 15.42
N GLY A 164 17.40 20.15 14.87
CA GLY A 164 18.53 20.18 13.95
C GLY A 164 18.30 19.37 12.66
N VAL A 165 17.06 19.24 12.22
CA VAL A 165 16.72 18.68 10.89
C VAL A 165 16.97 19.76 9.84
N ARG A 166 17.77 19.45 8.83
CA ARG A 166 18.11 20.41 7.77
C ARG A 166 17.33 20.12 6.49
N ARG A 167 17.23 18.85 6.08
CA ARG A 167 16.60 18.42 4.83
C ARG A 167 15.57 17.33 5.05
N ILE A 168 14.42 17.50 4.45
CA ILE A 168 13.25 16.66 4.62
C ILE A 168 12.86 16.04 3.27
N LEU A 169 12.65 14.73 3.26
CA LEU A 169 12.10 13.98 2.13
C LEU A 169 10.66 13.60 2.44
N MET A 170 9.72 14.20 1.71
CA MET A 170 8.30 13.85 1.77
C MET A 170 7.92 12.99 0.57
N ILE A 171 7.42 11.78 0.84
CA ILE A 171 7.04 10.81 -0.17
C ILE A 171 5.53 10.68 -0.19
N VAL A 172 4.91 10.94 -1.34
CA VAL A 172 3.47 10.88 -1.54
C VAL A 172 3.09 9.91 -2.67
N PRO A 173 1.84 9.39 -2.73
CA PRO A 173 1.45 8.36 -3.69
C PRO A 173 1.36 8.83 -5.14
N SER A 174 1.08 10.11 -5.41
CA SER A 174 0.82 10.60 -6.76
C SER A 174 1.40 11.98 -7.03
N VAL A 175 1.58 12.31 -8.31
CA VAL A 175 2.08 13.62 -8.74
C VAL A 175 1.13 14.76 -8.35
N ASP A 176 -0.17 14.52 -8.35
CA ASP A 176 -1.15 15.53 -7.94
C ASP A 176 -0.99 15.87 -6.45
N LEU A 177 -0.71 14.86 -5.61
CA LEU A 177 -0.40 15.09 -4.20
C LEU A 177 0.96 15.78 -3.98
N VAL A 178 1.93 15.61 -4.89
CA VAL A 178 3.18 16.42 -4.86
C VAL A 178 2.84 17.90 -5.04
N LYS A 179 2.05 18.23 -6.06
CA LYS A 179 1.65 19.62 -6.34
C LYS A 179 0.81 20.21 -5.21
N GLN A 180 -0.16 19.43 -4.73
CA GLN A 180 -1.01 19.84 -3.61
C GLN A 180 -0.19 20.09 -2.34
N GLY A 181 0.67 19.15 -1.94
CA GLY A 181 1.52 19.30 -0.76
C GLY A 181 2.40 20.55 -0.84
N TYR A 182 2.97 20.83 -2.02
CA TYR A 182 3.74 22.04 -2.25
C TYR A 182 2.89 23.31 -2.06
N SER A 183 1.68 23.34 -2.62
CA SER A 183 0.75 24.46 -2.47
C SER A 183 0.31 24.66 -1.02
N ASP A 184 -0.06 23.57 -0.34
CA ASP A 184 -0.51 23.58 1.04
C ASP A 184 0.59 24.12 1.99
N PHE A 185 1.84 23.67 1.81
CA PHE A 185 2.95 24.13 2.63
C PHE A 185 3.24 25.62 2.45
N LYS A 186 3.12 26.14 1.24
CA LYS A 186 3.20 27.60 0.99
C LYS A 186 2.05 28.35 1.67
N GLU A 187 0.86 27.80 1.59
CA GLU A 187 -0.33 28.42 2.16
C GLU A 187 -0.30 28.45 3.70
N TYR A 188 0.27 27.45 4.35
CA TYR A 188 0.37 27.36 5.82
C TYR A 188 1.34 28.40 6.40
N GLY A 189 2.34 28.84 5.65
CA GLY A 189 3.27 29.85 6.15
C GLY A 189 4.54 30.08 5.34
N ASP A 190 4.66 29.45 4.18
CA ASP A 190 5.80 29.58 3.23
C ASP A 190 7.19 29.55 3.90
N TYR A 191 7.32 28.70 4.93
CA TYR A 191 8.53 28.58 5.75
C TYR A 191 9.66 27.82 5.03
N PHE A 192 9.29 26.85 4.19
CA PHE A 192 10.25 25.96 3.55
C PHE A 192 10.64 26.44 2.16
N ASN A 193 11.93 26.36 1.85
CA ASN A 193 12.40 26.36 0.47
C ASN A 193 12.11 24.98 -0.16
N SER A 194 10.85 24.80 -0.62
CA SER A 194 10.32 23.52 -1.07
C SER A 194 10.58 23.31 -2.55
N GLU A 195 10.84 22.07 -2.93
CA GLU A 195 10.87 21.63 -4.31
C GLU A 195 9.93 20.46 -4.56
N CYS A 196 9.41 20.40 -5.79
CA CYS A 196 8.64 19.27 -6.27
C CYS A 196 9.48 18.44 -7.21
N LEU A 197 9.70 17.18 -6.84
CA LEU A 197 10.47 16.25 -7.66
C LEU A 197 9.56 15.16 -8.23
N TRP A 198 9.30 15.21 -9.51
CA TRP A 198 8.58 14.17 -10.25
C TRP A 198 9.20 13.92 -11.61
N SER A 199 8.56 13.09 -12.43
CA SER A 199 9.09 12.56 -13.70
C SER A 199 9.66 13.55 -14.73
N GLY A 200 9.68 14.84 -14.51
CA GLY A 200 10.30 15.88 -15.34
C GLY A 200 11.13 16.89 -14.55
N GLY A 201 11.09 16.83 -13.23
CA GLY A 201 11.77 17.77 -12.37
C GLY A 201 13.28 17.54 -12.27
N LYS A 202 14.03 18.59 -12.03
CA LYS A 202 15.45 18.54 -11.65
C LYS A 202 15.53 18.67 -10.12
N LEU A 203 16.45 17.94 -9.52
CA LEU A 203 16.77 18.09 -8.10
C LEU A 203 17.38 19.49 -7.88
N VAL A 204 16.82 20.23 -6.93
CA VAL A 204 17.39 21.52 -6.48
C VAL A 204 18.19 21.25 -5.22
N GLU A 205 19.51 21.42 -5.29
CA GLU A 205 20.43 21.10 -4.20
C GLU A 205 20.22 21.93 -2.94
N SER A 206 19.58 23.09 -3.05
CA SER A 206 19.36 24.04 -1.95
C SER A 206 18.00 23.90 -1.25
N SER A 207 17.18 22.91 -1.62
CA SER A 207 15.85 22.75 -1.02
C SER A 207 15.92 22.18 0.40
N ASP A 208 15.06 22.72 1.26
CA ASP A 208 14.88 22.22 2.63
C ASP A 208 13.92 21.05 2.68
N LEU A 209 12.94 21.05 1.77
CA LEU A 209 11.88 20.07 1.64
C LEU A 209 11.77 19.60 0.20
N THR A 210 12.02 18.33 -0.02
CA THR A 210 11.78 17.66 -1.30
C THR A 210 10.50 16.83 -1.24
N ILE A 211 9.51 17.17 -2.07
CA ILE A 211 8.25 16.41 -2.18
C ILE A 211 8.29 15.57 -3.46
N THR A 212 8.12 14.27 -3.34
CA THR A 212 8.26 13.34 -4.46
C THR A 212 7.35 12.12 -4.37
N THR A 213 7.35 11.27 -5.38
CA THR A 213 6.61 10.00 -5.38
C THR A 213 7.55 8.79 -5.26
N PHE A 214 7.03 7.65 -4.74
CA PHE A 214 7.78 6.39 -4.75
C PHE A 214 8.29 6.02 -6.15
N GLN A 215 7.48 6.20 -7.18
CA GLN A 215 7.83 5.90 -8.56
C GLN A 215 9.06 6.68 -9.01
N THR A 216 9.13 7.96 -8.66
CA THR A 216 10.26 8.83 -8.97
C THR A 216 11.52 8.36 -8.26
N LEU A 217 11.44 8.05 -6.96
CA LEU A 217 12.57 7.55 -6.19
C LEU A 217 13.12 6.24 -6.74
N VAL A 218 12.24 5.27 -7.05
CA VAL A 218 12.65 3.98 -7.65
C VAL A 218 13.39 4.20 -8.96
N ASN A 219 12.98 5.18 -9.78
CA ASN A 219 13.67 5.50 -11.02
C ASN A 219 15.07 6.08 -10.80
N PHE A 220 15.28 6.87 -9.73
CA PHE A 220 16.63 7.36 -9.37
C PHE A 220 17.53 6.26 -8.84
N LEU A 221 16.97 5.25 -8.19
CA LEU A 221 17.71 4.12 -7.64
C LEU A 221 18.02 3.02 -8.67
N ASN A 222 17.26 2.93 -9.74
CA ASN A 222 17.38 1.89 -10.73
C ASN A 222 18.48 2.21 -11.74
N LYS A 223 19.59 1.45 -11.71
CA LYS A 223 20.73 1.58 -12.63
C LYS A 223 20.36 1.49 -14.11
N ASN A 224 19.27 0.85 -14.45
CA ASN A 224 18.76 0.72 -15.82
C ASN A 224 17.85 1.89 -16.24
N SER A 225 17.54 2.79 -15.32
CA SER A 225 16.71 3.96 -15.60
C SER A 225 17.55 5.07 -16.25
N LYS A 226 17.00 5.75 -17.26
CA LYS A 226 17.58 6.99 -17.82
C LYS A 226 17.73 8.12 -16.78
N ARG A 227 17.11 7.96 -15.61
CA ARG A 227 17.11 8.91 -14.49
C ARG A 227 17.95 8.44 -13.31
N TYR A 228 18.68 7.35 -13.47
CA TYR A 228 19.57 6.86 -12.44
C TYR A 228 20.50 7.99 -11.99
N ASN A 229 20.44 8.28 -10.70
CA ASN A 229 21.35 9.24 -10.06
C ASN A 229 21.98 8.54 -8.84
N PRO A 230 23.20 8.01 -8.98
CA PRO A 230 23.88 7.30 -7.90
C PRO A 230 24.17 8.22 -6.69
N HIS A 231 24.20 9.53 -6.90
CA HIS A 231 24.50 10.52 -5.88
C HIS A 231 23.25 11.13 -5.23
N PHE A 232 22.03 10.73 -5.67
CA PHE A 232 20.80 11.27 -5.09
C PHE A 232 20.71 11.06 -3.57
N PHE A 233 21.24 9.92 -3.11
CA PHE A 233 21.29 9.55 -1.70
C PHE A 233 22.73 9.48 -1.15
N ASP A 234 23.70 10.00 -1.89
CA ASP A 234 25.10 9.89 -1.53
C ASP A 234 25.43 10.87 -0.38
N GLY A 235 25.38 10.36 0.85
CA GLY A 235 25.78 11.07 2.04
C GLY A 235 27.29 11.16 2.24
N ASN A 236 28.10 10.74 1.27
CA ASN A 236 29.55 10.77 1.37
C ASN A 236 30.12 12.18 1.08
N GLY A 237 30.22 12.95 2.13
CA GLY A 237 31.24 13.98 2.25
C GLY A 237 30.92 15.38 1.76
N ILE A 238 29.80 15.63 1.15
CA ILE A 238 29.37 16.96 0.77
C ILE A 238 27.85 17.05 0.94
N ASP A 239 27.36 18.07 1.57
CA ASP A 239 25.99 18.43 1.96
C ASP A 239 24.91 18.33 0.86
N ARG A 240 25.08 17.53 -0.18
CA ARG A 240 24.32 17.64 -1.42
C ARG A 240 23.03 16.83 -1.49
N CYS A 241 22.94 15.68 -0.81
CA CYS A 241 21.75 14.81 -0.93
C CYS A 241 21.36 14.07 0.36
N GLY A 242 21.92 14.43 1.51
CA GLY A 242 21.56 13.80 2.78
C GLY A 242 20.22 14.34 3.29
N TYR A 243 19.26 13.45 3.50
CA TYR A 243 18.02 13.78 4.19
C TYR A 243 18.13 13.39 5.66
N ASP A 244 17.80 14.33 6.54
CA ASP A 244 17.79 14.11 8.00
C ASP A 244 16.42 13.58 8.47
N MET A 245 15.38 13.78 7.65
CA MET A 245 14.03 13.37 7.95
C MET A 245 13.34 12.77 6.74
N VAL A 246 12.58 11.69 6.96
CA VAL A 246 11.77 11.03 5.94
C VAL A 246 10.33 10.93 6.41
N PHE A 247 9.42 11.40 5.58
CA PHE A 247 7.98 11.27 5.79
C PHE A 247 7.33 10.53 4.61
N VAL A 248 6.45 9.60 4.94
CA VAL A 248 5.68 8.83 3.94
C VAL A 248 4.19 9.04 4.18
N ASP A 249 3.54 9.69 3.22
CA ASP A 249 2.08 9.80 3.21
C ASP A 249 1.43 8.58 2.55
N GLU A 250 0.26 8.21 3.05
CA GLU A 250 -0.50 7.02 2.62
C GLU A 250 0.39 5.75 2.55
N THR A 251 1.04 5.45 3.66
CA THR A 251 2.05 4.36 3.77
C THR A 251 1.56 3.01 3.26
N HIS A 252 0.24 2.74 3.33
CA HIS A 252 -0.37 1.51 2.83
C HIS A 252 -0.26 1.35 1.30
N ARG A 253 0.01 2.42 0.55
CA ARG A 253 0.21 2.37 -0.91
C ARG A 253 1.64 2.08 -1.31
N ALA A 254 2.59 2.14 -0.36
CA ALA A 254 3.97 1.79 -0.61
C ALA A 254 4.11 0.28 -0.80
N THR A 255 4.73 -0.13 -1.91
CA THR A 255 5.01 -1.55 -2.11
C THR A 255 6.15 -1.99 -1.20
N ALA A 256 6.12 -3.25 -0.75
CA ALA A 256 7.21 -3.83 0.04
C ALA A 256 8.58 -3.65 -0.62
N LYS A 257 8.65 -3.76 -1.95
CA LYS A 257 9.87 -3.52 -2.73
C LYS A 257 10.35 -2.09 -2.63
N SER A 258 9.46 -1.09 -2.85
CA SER A 258 9.84 0.33 -2.77
C SER A 258 10.35 0.72 -1.39
N ILE A 259 9.72 0.18 -0.33
CA ILE A 259 10.15 0.41 1.05
C ILE A 259 11.53 -0.19 1.30
N LYS A 260 11.78 -1.42 0.85
CA LYS A 260 13.11 -2.06 0.96
C LYS A 260 14.19 -1.27 0.23
N ASP A 261 13.90 -0.82 -0.98
CA ASP A 261 14.84 -0.03 -1.78
C ASP A 261 15.24 1.26 -1.05
N ILE A 262 14.33 1.88 -0.31
CA ILE A 262 14.62 3.08 0.50
C ILE A 262 15.42 2.73 1.76
N ILE A 263 14.99 1.70 2.52
CA ILE A 263 15.67 1.29 3.77
C ILE A 263 17.13 0.93 3.52
N SER A 264 17.41 0.30 2.38
CA SER A 264 18.77 -0.13 2.03
C SER A 264 19.71 1.01 1.65
N GLN A 265 19.21 2.25 1.51
CA GLN A 265 20.05 3.36 1.11
C GLN A 265 20.97 3.84 2.25
N PRO A 266 22.22 4.17 1.96
CA PRO A 266 23.18 4.63 2.98
C PRO A 266 22.71 5.85 3.78
N PHE A 267 21.96 6.77 3.17
CA PHE A 267 21.47 7.98 3.85
C PHE A 267 20.54 7.67 5.04
N MET A 268 19.89 6.51 5.03
CA MET A 268 18.99 6.11 6.13
C MET A 268 19.71 6.00 7.48
N SER A 269 21.03 5.78 7.49
CA SER A 269 21.82 5.80 8.72
C SER A 269 21.89 7.18 9.38
N ASN A 270 21.70 8.25 8.59
CA ASN A 270 21.76 9.64 9.03
C ASN A 270 20.37 10.23 9.33
N VAL A 271 19.31 9.51 8.98
CA VAL A 271 17.94 9.97 9.22
C VAL A 271 17.64 10.01 10.71
N LYS A 272 17.43 11.19 11.23
CA LYS A 272 17.09 11.46 12.64
C LYS A 272 15.66 11.04 12.95
N ILE A 273 14.72 11.41 12.07
CA ILE A 273 13.29 11.14 12.23
C ILE A 273 12.74 10.55 10.94
N ALA A 274 12.05 9.40 11.04
CA ALA A 274 11.25 8.87 9.95
C ALA A 274 9.85 8.53 10.47
N PHE A 275 8.82 9.07 9.83
CA PHE A 275 7.46 8.77 10.21
C PHE A 275 6.54 8.66 9.02
N GLY A 276 5.41 8.00 9.23
CA GLY A 276 4.39 7.84 8.21
C GLY A 276 3.00 8.08 8.72
N MET A 277 2.13 8.53 7.84
CA MET A 277 0.72 8.67 8.11
C MET A 277 -0.10 7.93 7.07
N THR A 278 -1.24 7.40 7.50
CA THR A 278 -2.16 6.69 6.62
C THR A 278 -3.55 6.65 7.22
N GLY A 279 -4.59 6.51 6.39
CA GLY A 279 -5.95 6.27 6.87
C GLY A 279 -6.19 4.84 7.33
N THR A 280 -5.38 3.89 6.84
CA THR A 280 -5.48 2.46 7.16
C THR A 280 -4.09 1.82 7.17
N LEU A 281 -3.89 0.82 8.01
CA LEU A 281 -2.68 0.00 7.98
C LEU A 281 -3.00 -1.43 7.54
N PRO A 282 -2.07 -2.11 6.85
CA PRO A 282 -2.19 -3.53 6.62
C PRO A 282 -2.32 -4.30 7.94
N LYS A 283 -2.91 -5.48 7.89
CA LYS A 283 -3.03 -6.36 9.07
C LYS A 283 -1.65 -6.67 9.66
N ASP A 284 -1.60 -6.85 10.96
CA ASP A 284 -0.38 -7.30 11.63
C ASP A 284 0.07 -8.66 11.07
N PHE A 285 1.38 -8.90 11.11
CA PHE A 285 2.04 -10.10 10.55
C PHE A 285 1.89 -10.29 9.03
N THR A 286 1.66 -9.22 8.28
CA THR A 286 1.82 -9.22 6.82
C THR A 286 3.18 -8.66 6.41
N ILE A 287 3.64 -9.04 5.20
CA ILE A 287 4.91 -8.52 4.64
C ILE A 287 4.87 -7.00 4.55
N GLU A 288 3.77 -6.45 4.05
CA GLU A 288 3.57 -5.00 3.90
C GLU A 288 3.67 -4.29 5.26
N ARG A 289 3.02 -4.85 6.29
CA ARG A 289 3.06 -4.27 7.64
C ARG A 289 4.47 -4.26 8.20
N HIS A 290 5.22 -5.36 8.04
CA HIS A 290 6.59 -5.45 8.51
C HIS A 290 7.52 -4.51 7.73
N CYS A 291 7.33 -4.35 6.43
CA CYS A 291 8.08 -3.36 5.64
C CYS A 291 7.84 -1.92 6.13
N ILE A 292 6.57 -1.56 6.38
CA ILE A 292 6.22 -0.24 6.94
C ILE A 292 6.90 -0.05 8.30
N ASN A 293 6.76 -1.01 9.20
CA ASN A 293 7.39 -0.93 10.53
C ASN A 293 8.93 -0.86 10.42
N ALA A 294 9.53 -1.60 9.49
CA ALA A 294 10.98 -1.59 9.30
C ALA A 294 11.51 -0.21 8.90
N LEU A 295 10.78 0.53 8.07
CA LEU A 295 11.17 1.88 7.63
C LEU A 295 10.80 2.94 8.66
N LEU A 296 9.54 2.93 9.12
CA LEU A 296 8.91 4.04 9.84
C LEU A 296 8.69 3.76 11.32
N GLY A 297 8.82 2.49 11.77
CA GLY A 297 8.54 2.12 13.15
C GLY A 297 7.09 1.74 13.43
N PRO A 298 6.78 1.44 14.70
CA PRO A 298 5.48 0.96 15.13
C PRO A 298 4.38 2.03 15.01
N LYS A 299 3.11 1.56 15.03
CA LYS A 299 1.97 2.46 15.20
C LYS A 299 1.99 3.04 16.61
N ILE A 300 1.98 4.37 16.73
CA ILE A 300 2.00 5.10 18.02
C ILE A 300 0.65 5.71 18.35
N GLN A 301 -0.19 5.99 17.36
CA GLN A 301 -1.48 6.65 17.56
C GLN A 301 -2.46 6.32 16.44
N GLU A 302 -3.75 6.47 16.74
CA GLU A 302 -4.84 6.25 15.81
C GLU A 302 -5.99 7.23 16.07
N LEU A 303 -6.48 7.86 15.00
CA LEU A 303 -7.65 8.73 15.01
C LEU A 303 -8.63 8.23 13.95
N ASN A 304 -9.71 7.66 14.40
CA ASN A 304 -10.70 7.05 13.54
C ASN A 304 -11.66 8.09 12.94
N PRO A 305 -12.35 7.77 11.82
CA PRO A 305 -13.37 8.65 11.27
C PRO A 305 -14.47 9.03 12.30
N LYS A 306 -14.82 8.09 13.18
CA LYS A 306 -15.83 8.32 14.23
C LYS A 306 -15.39 9.40 15.22
N ASP A 307 -14.13 9.38 15.66
CA ASP A 307 -13.58 10.40 16.56
C ASP A 307 -13.68 11.80 15.95
N LEU A 308 -13.48 11.90 14.64
CA LEU A 308 -13.61 13.15 13.90
C LEU A 308 -15.07 13.60 13.74
N GLN A 309 -16.00 12.67 13.60
CA GLN A 309 -17.44 12.94 13.55
C GLN A 309 -17.95 13.39 14.92
N ASP A 310 -17.65 12.64 15.95
CA ASP A 310 -18.04 12.94 17.33
C ASP A 310 -17.48 14.30 17.80
N GLY A 311 -16.29 14.66 17.31
CA GLY A 311 -15.68 15.99 17.52
C GLY A 311 -16.21 17.10 16.63
N GLY A 312 -17.13 16.83 15.71
CA GLY A 312 -17.70 17.82 14.79
C GLY A 312 -16.73 18.31 13.69
N TYR A 313 -15.59 17.62 13.49
CA TYR A 313 -14.57 18.01 12.52
C TYR A 313 -14.86 17.58 11.09
N ILE A 314 -15.65 16.54 10.92
CA ILE A 314 -16.16 16.08 9.62
C ILE A 314 -17.66 15.80 9.72
N SER A 315 -18.35 15.96 8.60
CA SER A 315 -19.78 15.67 8.51
C SER A 315 -20.08 14.20 8.76
N ASP A 316 -21.26 13.92 9.29
CA ASP A 316 -21.78 12.57 9.38
C ASP A 316 -21.86 11.93 7.99
N VAL A 317 -21.42 10.69 7.91
CA VAL A 317 -21.46 9.91 6.68
C VAL A 317 -22.40 8.73 6.87
N LYS A 318 -23.48 8.71 6.09
CA LYS A 318 -24.33 7.54 5.98
C LYS A 318 -23.87 6.69 4.81
N ILE A 319 -23.34 5.51 5.08
CA ILE A 319 -22.93 4.55 4.04
C ILE A 319 -24.10 3.61 3.78
N THR A 320 -24.62 3.63 2.56
CA THR A 320 -25.59 2.65 2.09
C THR A 320 -24.93 1.76 1.06
N GLN A 321 -24.75 0.49 1.41
CA GLN A 321 -24.24 -0.50 0.47
C GLN A 321 -25.39 -1.10 -0.32
N CYS A 322 -25.42 -0.81 -1.63
CA CYS A 322 -26.38 -1.41 -2.55
C CYS A 322 -25.73 -2.59 -3.28
N ARG A 323 -26.24 -3.77 -3.06
CA ARG A 323 -25.81 -4.98 -3.77
C ARG A 323 -26.73 -5.20 -4.97
N LEU A 324 -26.22 -4.98 -6.17
CA LEU A 324 -26.93 -5.32 -7.39
C LEU A 324 -26.78 -6.82 -7.65
N GLN A 325 -27.92 -7.53 -7.78
CA GLN A 325 -27.93 -8.95 -8.11
C GLN A 325 -28.08 -9.10 -9.63
N TYR A 326 -26.99 -9.46 -10.28
CA TYR A 326 -27.02 -9.78 -11.72
C TYR A 326 -27.33 -11.27 -11.98
N MET A 327 -27.33 -12.08 -10.92
CA MET A 327 -27.42 -13.54 -11.01
C MET A 327 -28.73 -14.04 -11.63
N ASN A 328 -29.82 -13.29 -11.48
CA ASN A 328 -31.11 -13.70 -12.05
C ASN A 328 -31.16 -13.71 -13.59
N GLU A 329 -30.21 -13.04 -14.23
CA GLU A 329 -30.15 -12.92 -15.68
C GLU A 329 -29.16 -13.86 -16.34
N TRP A 330 -28.18 -14.28 -15.58
CA TRP A 330 -27.21 -15.27 -15.98
C TRP A 330 -27.69 -16.67 -15.59
N GLN A 331 -28.99 -16.90 -15.57
CA GLN A 331 -29.57 -18.19 -15.20
C GLN A 331 -29.38 -19.23 -16.28
N SER A 332 -29.24 -18.81 -17.55
CA SER A 332 -29.00 -19.72 -18.63
C SER A 332 -27.51 -19.96 -18.88
N ILE A 333 -27.14 -21.20 -19.14
CA ILE A 333 -25.77 -21.54 -19.60
C ILE A 333 -25.40 -20.76 -20.84
N LYS A 334 -26.38 -20.40 -21.70
CA LYS A 334 -26.14 -19.59 -22.92
C LYS A 334 -25.59 -18.20 -22.60
N ASP A 335 -26.03 -17.56 -21.51
CA ASP A 335 -25.52 -16.26 -21.12
C ASP A 335 -24.09 -16.35 -20.60
N TRP A 336 -23.79 -17.39 -19.84
CA TRP A 336 -22.43 -17.67 -19.41
C TRP A 336 -21.50 -17.98 -20.57
N ILE A 337 -21.98 -18.76 -21.58
CA ILE A 337 -21.21 -19.05 -22.79
C ILE A 337 -20.90 -17.77 -23.54
N LYS A 338 -21.89 -16.89 -23.78
CA LYS A 338 -21.66 -15.60 -24.47
C LYS A 338 -20.63 -14.75 -23.76
N CYS A 339 -20.70 -14.66 -22.43
CA CYS A 339 -19.73 -13.89 -21.68
C CYS A 339 -18.33 -14.50 -21.75
N ALA A 340 -18.20 -15.82 -21.66
CA ALA A 340 -16.93 -16.51 -21.77
C ALA A 340 -16.33 -16.35 -23.18
N GLU A 341 -17.13 -16.46 -24.22
CA GLU A 341 -16.72 -16.24 -25.62
C GLU A 341 -16.21 -14.82 -25.81
N TYR A 342 -16.94 -13.84 -25.28
CA TYR A 342 -16.49 -12.44 -25.30
C TYR A 342 -15.16 -12.27 -24.60
N CYS A 343 -15.01 -12.78 -23.37
CA CYS A 343 -13.77 -12.69 -22.61
C CYS A 343 -12.57 -13.33 -23.35
N LEU A 344 -12.81 -14.42 -24.08
CA LEU A 344 -11.79 -15.12 -24.85
C LEU A 344 -11.49 -14.46 -26.20
N SER A 345 -12.37 -13.58 -26.68
CA SER A 345 -12.17 -12.83 -27.94
C SER A 345 -11.34 -11.56 -27.79
N VAL A 346 -11.11 -11.10 -26.58
CA VAL A 346 -10.36 -9.86 -26.31
C VAL A 346 -8.86 -10.14 -26.30
N PHE A 347 -8.13 -9.36 -27.07
CA PHE A 347 -6.67 -9.47 -27.23
C PHE A 347 -6.01 -8.13 -26.88
N GLU A 348 -4.81 -8.22 -26.33
CA GLU A 348 -3.91 -7.08 -26.12
C GLU A 348 -2.82 -7.07 -27.19
N GLU A 349 -2.53 -5.90 -27.73
CA GLU A 349 -1.38 -5.72 -28.63
C GLU A 349 -0.13 -5.46 -27.81
N VAL A 350 0.83 -6.38 -27.87
CA VAL A 350 2.11 -6.26 -27.18
C VAL A 350 3.26 -6.27 -28.18
N PRO A 351 4.34 -5.52 -27.93
CA PRO A 351 5.51 -5.59 -28.82
C PRO A 351 6.09 -7.00 -28.86
N ASN A 352 6.33 -7.50 -30.10
CA ASN A 352 6.94 -8.81 -30.28
C ASN A 352 8.32 -8.86 -29.64
N LYS A 353 8.59 -9.90 -28.82
CA LYS A 353 9.87 -10.05 -28.10
C LYS A 353 11.09 -10.19 -29.03
N LYS A 354 10.92 -10.73 -30.25
CA LYS A 354 11.99 -10.91 -31.23
C LYS A 354 12.11 -9.75 -32.21
N ASN A 355 11.04 -9.02 -32.43
CA ASN A 355 11.01 -7.85 -33.31
C ASN A 355 10.08 -6.77 -32.76
N PRO A 356 10.62 -5.81 -31.99
CA PRO A 356 9.84 -4.76 -31.32
C PRO A 356 9.02 -3.84 -32.25
N LYS A 357 9.28 -3.90 -33.56
CA LYS A 357 8.53 -3.16 -34.60
C LYS A 357 7.24 -3.86 -35.02
N LYS A 358 7.06 -5.11 -34.60
CA LYS A 358 5.82 -5.88 -34.82
C LYS A 358 5.05 -5.99 -33.51
N MET A 359 3.73 -5.99 -33.60
CA MET A 359 2.83 -6.23 -32.47
C MET A 359 2.31 -7.66 -32.55
N ASP A 360 2.26 -8.33 -31.41
CA ASP A 360 1.63 -9.63 -31.25
C ASP A 360 0.26 -9.42 -30.59
N HIS A 361 -0.77 -10.10 -31.09
CA HIS A 361 -2.07 -10.18 -30.45
C HIS A 361 -2.06 -11.30 -29.42
N VAL A 362 -2.01 -10.93 -28.13
CA VAL A 362 -2.00 -11.89 -27.02
C VAL A 362 -3.38 -11.91 -26.37
N PRO A 363 -4.04 -13.08 -26.24
CA PRO A 363 -5.32 -13.15 -25.56
C PRO A 363 -5.14 -12.74 -24.09
N LEU A 364 -6.03 -11.89 -23.59
CA LEU A 364 -6.03 -11.44 -22.19
C LEU A 364 -6.44 -12.56 -21.22
N ALA A 365 -7.21 -13.54 -21.70
CA ALA A 365 -7.53 -14.74 -20.91
C ALA A 365 -6.35 -15.73 -20.89
N ASP A 366 -6.20 -16.47 -19.79
CA ASP A 366 -5.17 -17.51 -19.70
C ASP A 366 -5.33 -18.52 -20.88
N PRO A 367 -4.26 -18.77 -21.65
CA PRO A 367 -4.27 -19.69 -22.79
C PRO A 367 -4.83 -21.10 -22.45
N LYS A 368 -4.73 -21.53 -21.21
CA LYS A 368 -5.27 -22.83 -20.76
C LYS A 368 -6.78 -22.87 -20.83
N PHE A 369 -7.45 -21.79 -20.45
CA PHE A 369 -8.91 -21.69 -20.57
C PHE A 369 -9.35 -21.65 -22.03
N LEU A 370 -8.60 -20.96 -22.88
CA LEU A 370 -8.86 -20.92 -24.32
C LEU A 370 -8.76 -22.32 -24.96
N ILE A 371 -7.72 -23.08 -24.60
CA ILE A 371 -7.51 -24.44 -25.10
C ILE A 371 -8.62 -25.37 -24.63
N ALA A 372 -8.97 -25.31 -23.34
CA ALA A 372 -10.03 -26.14 -22.76
C ALA A 372 -11.40 -25.81 -23.34
N TYR A 373 -11.70 -24.54 -23.51
CA TYR A 373 -12.93 -24.06 -24.14
C TYR A 373 -13.08 -24.57 -25.59
N LYS A 374 -12.01 -24.36 -26.41
CA LYS A 374 -11.99 -24.83 -27.81
C LYS A 374 -12.12 -26.37 -27.97
N LYS A 375 -11.62 -27.11 -26.98
CA LYS A 375 -11.66 -28.57 -26.99
C LYS A 375 -12.92 -29.15 -26.35
N ASN A 376 -13.82 -28.30 -25.84
CA ASN A 376 -15.00 -28.72 -25.06
C ASN A 376 -14.61 -29.61 -23.87
N LEU A 377 -13.49 -29.30 -23.17
CA LEU A 377 -12.96 -30.07 -22.05
C LEU A 377 -13.07 -29.28 -20.73
N PRO A 378 -14.27 -28.85 -20.31
CA PRO A 378 -14.42 -28.15 -19.03
C PRO A 378 -14.03 -29.03 -17.84
N GLN A 379 -14.25 -30.36 -17.97
CA GLN A 379 -14.03 -31.31 -16.89
C GLN A 379 -12.60 -31.34 -16.38
N GLY A 380 -11.60 -31.31 -17.28
CA GLY A 380 -10.18 -31.34 -16.88
C GLY A 380 -9.75 -30.12 -16.07
N ILE A 381 -10.34 -28.92 -16.33
CA ILE A 381 -10.05 -27.70 -15.57
C ILE A 381 -10.80 -27.70 -14.24
N ILE A 382 -12.03 -28.19 -14.22
CA ILE A 382 -12.82 -28.36 -12.99
C ILE A 382 -12.12 -29.35 -12.06
N ASP A 383 -11.66 -30.49 -12.56
CA ASP A 383 -10.91 -31.48 -11.78
C ASP A 383 -9.58 -30.92 -11.25
N ALA A 384 -8.90 -30.08 -12.02
CA ALA A 384 -7.71 -29.37 -11.55
C ALA A 384 -8.02 -28.40 -10.40
N LYS A 385 -9.18 -27.71 -10.44
CA LYS A 385 -9.65 -26.84 -9.35
C LYS A 385 -9.87 -27.63 -8.05
N TRP A 386 -10.59 -28.75 -8.09
CA TRP A 386 -10.79 -29.61 -6.93
C TRP A 386 -9.46 -30.02 -6.28
N LYS A 387 -8.47 -30.33 -7.11
CA LYS A 387 -7.14 -30.74 -6.67
C LYS A 387 -6.35 -29.57 -6.03
N ILE A 388 -6.49 -28.36 -6.58
CA ILE A 388 -5.76 -27.16 -6.13
C ILE A 388 -6.37 -26.59 -4.85
N TYR A 389 -7.72 -26.58 -4.74
CA TYR A 389 -8.40 -25.97 -3.59
C TYR A 389 -8.72 -26.95 -2.47
N GLY A 390 -8.40 -28.25 -2.63
CA GLY A 390 -8.63 -29.28 -1.59
C GLY A 390 -10.11 -29.60 -1.32
N GLU A 391 -11.01 -29.13 -2.17
CA GLU A 391 -12.43 -29.43 -2.05
C GLU A 391 -12.68 -30.91 -2.43
N LYS A 392 -13.51 -31.62 -1.67
CA LYS A 392 -13.89 -33.01 -1.98
C LYS A 392 -14.83 -33.02 -3.18
N LYS A 393 -14.50 -33.83 -4.19
CA LYS A 393 -15.40 -34.10 -5.29
C LYS A 393 -16.64 -34.78 -4.73
N PRO A 394 -17.88 -34.32 -5.09
CA PRO A 394 -19.10 -34.98 -4.63
C PRO A 394 -19.18 -36.40 -5.16
N ASP A 395 -19.74 -37.27 -4.35
CA ASP A 395 -20.01 -38.66 -4.77
C ASP A 395 -21.19 -38.65 -5.77
N THR A 396 -20.88 -39.08 -6.98
CA THR A 396 -21.85 -39.11 -8.11
C THR A 396 -22.40 -40.49 -8.39
N SER A 397 -22.01 -41.52 -7.62
CA SER A 397 -22.29 -42.92 -7.89
C SER A 397 -23.80 -43.29 -7.80
N ASN A 398 -24.58 -42.50 -7.07
CA ASN A 398 -26.00 -42.75 -6.83
C ASN A 398 -26.94 -41.66 -7.39
N MET A 399 -26.48 -40.87 -8.35
CA MET A 399 -27.31 -39.82 -8.97
C MET A 399 -28.28 -40.40 -10.02
N SER A 400 -29.52 -39.89 -10.02
CA SER A 400 -30.44 -40.12 -11.14
C SER A 400 -29.99 -39.39 -12.40
N ASP A 401 -30.50 -39.74 -13.57
CA ASP A 401 -30.17 -39.09 -14.85
C ASP A 401 -30.44 -37.57 -14.80
N GLU A 402 -31.53 -37.14 -14.17
CA GLU A 402 -31.84 -35.72 -13.99
C GLU A 402 -30.85 -35.03 -13.06
N GLN A 403 -30.49 -35.67 -11.94
CA GLN A 403 -29.50 -35.14 -11.01
C GLN A 403 -28.10 -35.07 -11.66
N TRP A 404 -27.77 -36.07 -12.48
CA TRP A 404 -26.52 -36.08 -13.24
C TRP A 404 -26.45 -34.93 -14.24
N GLN A 405 -27.57 -34.69 -14.99
CA GLN A 405 -27.62 -33.56 -15.93
C GLN A 405 -27.49 -32.21 -15.21
N GLN A 406 -28.21 -32.02 -14.10
CA GLN A 406 -28.09 -30.80 -13.28
C GLN A 406 -26.67 -30.60 -12.74
N TYR A 407 -26.03 -31.70 -12.34
CA TYR A 407 -24.62 -31.63 -11.87
C TYR A 407 -23.67 -31.24 -13.00
N GLN A 408 -23.82 -31.81 -14.19
CA GLN A 408 -23.02 -31.42 -15.36
C GLN A 408 -23.24 -29.96 -15.75
N ASP A 409 -24.46 -29.47 -15.74
CA ASP A 409 -24.78 -28.07 -16.02
C ASP A 409 -24.16 -27.12 -14.99
N LEU A 410 -24.21 -27.50 -13.72
CA LEU A 410 -23.57 -26.73 -12.64
C LEU A 410 -22.04 -26.68 -12.80
N GLN A 411 -21.42 -27.81 -13.14
CA GLN A 411 -20.00 -27.89 -13.41
C GLN A 411 -19.58 -27.00 -14.59
N TYR A 412 -20.36 -27.04 -15.67
CA TYR A 412 -20.11 -26.22 -16.84
C TYR A 412 -20.26 -24.74 -16.53
N LYS A 413 -21.27 -24.36 -15.76
CA LYS A 413 -21.46 -23.00 -15.26
C LYS A 413 -20.28 -22.53 -14.42
N HIS A 414 -19.78 -23.35 -13.51
CA HIS A 414 -18.58 -23.03 -12.72
C HIS A 414 -17.33 -22.83 -13.59
N PHE A 415 -17.16 -23.66 -14.61
CA PHE A 415 -16.06 -23.49 -15.57
C PHE A 415 -16.14 -22.14 -16.29
N LEU A 416 -17.31 -21.76 -16.78
CA LEU A 416 -17.52 -20.48 -17.44
C LEU A 416 -17.27 -19.29 -16.49
N GLN A 417 -17.71 -19.42 -15.23
CA GLN A 417 -17.41 -18.42 -14.19
C GLN A 417 -15.90 -18.27 -13.95
N MET A 418 -15.17 -19.37 -13.93
CA MET A 418 -13.70 -19.33 -13.81
C MET A 418 -13.04 -18.64 -15.00
N VAL A 419 -13.49 -18.88 -16.22
CA VAL A 419 -13.00 -18.19 -17.43
C VAL A 419 -13.23 -16.70 -17.30
N ILE A 420 -14.41 -16.28 -16.88
CA ILE A 420 -14.76 -14.87 -16.69
C ILE A 420 -13.91 -14.24 -15.60
N GLN A 421 -13.78 -14.92 -14.44
CA GLN A 421 -12.96 -14.43 -13.33
C GLN A 421 -11.48 -14.27 -13.73
N GLU A 422 -10.93 -15.23 -14.46
CA GLU A 422 -9.55 -15.18 -14.92
C GLU A 422 -9.34 -14.04 -15.92
N SER A 423 -10.28 -13.87 -16.83
CA SER A 423 -10.27 -12.80 -17.82
C SER A 423 -10.41 -11.40 -17.20
N THR A 424 -11.13 -11.27 -16.08
CA THR A 424 -11.34 -10.00 -15.37
C THR A 424 -10.17 -9.60 -14.45
N LYS A 425 -9.13 -10.41 -14.32
CA LYS A 425 -7.92 -10.04 -13.57
C LYS A 425 -7.14 -8.90 -14.23
N THR A 426 -7.33 -8.67 -15.52
CA THR A 426 -6.73 -7.55 -16.22
C THR A 426 -7.68 -6.36 -16.24
N ASN A 427 -7.17 -5.16 -15.97
CA ASN A 427 -7.98 -3.93 -15.93
C ASN A 427 -8.74 -3.69 -17.24
N ALA A 428 -8.15 -4.01 -18.39
CA ALA A 428 -8.77 -3.81 -19.69
C ALA A 428 -10.03 -4.68 -19.85
N LEU A 429 -9.95 -5.95 -19.52
CA LEU A 429 -11.06 -6.89 -19.62
C LEU A 429 -12.17 -6.60 -18.61
N HIS A 430 -11.79 -6.15 -17.40
CA HIS A 430 -12.75 -5.71 -16.40
C HIS A 430 -13.56 -4.51 -16.90
N VAL A 431 -12.88 -3.52 -17.50
CA VAL A 431 -13.54 -2.36 -18.14
C VAL A 431 -14.51 -2.80 -19.22
N GLU A 432 -14.07 -3.68 -20.09
CA GLU A 432 -14.88 -4.19 -21.21
C GLU A 432 -16.11 -4.93 -20.72
N MET A 433 -15.98 -5.88 -19.81
CA MET A 433 -17.11 -6.57 -19.20
C MET A 433 -18.10 -5.61 -18.52
N MET A 434 -17.58 -4.66 -17.75
CA MET A 434 -18.41 -3.71 -17.03
C MET A 434 -19.09 -2.72 -17.96
N THR A 435 -18.45 -2.34 -19.05
CA THR A 435 -19.02 -1.39 -20.01
C THR A 435 -19.99 -2.05 -21.00
N VAL A 436 -19.73 -3.28 -21.43
CA VAL A 436 -20.56 -3.95 -22.45
C VAL A 436 -21.72 -4.72 -21.84
N HIS A 437 -21.48 -5.52 -20.80
CA HIS A 437 -22.50 -6.43 -20.28
C HIS A 437 -23.39 -5.88 -19.16
N PHE A 438 -22.85 -4.99 -18.33
CA PHE A 438 -23.56 -4.53 -17.13
C PHE A 438 -23.77 -3.02 -17.07
N LYS A 439 -23.25 -2.25 -18.05
CA LYS A 439 -23.28 -0.81 -18.02
C LYS A 439 -24.70 -0.25 -17.93
N GLU A 440 -25.62 -0.72 -18.79
CA GLU A 440 -26.97 -0.17 -18.91
C GLU A 440 -27.72 -0.23 -17.57
N ARG A 441 -27.76 -1.40 -16.95
CA ARG A 441 -28.48 -1.60 -15.68
C ARG A 441 -27.92 -0.83 -14.51
N ARG A 442 -26.60 -0.76 -14.43
CA ARG A 442 -25.96 0.06 -13.39
C ARG A 442 -26.29 1.50 -13.55
N ILE A 443 -26.34 1.98 -14.78
CA ILE A 443 -26.66 3.37 -15.07
C ILE A 443 -28.13 3.64 -14.88
N ASP A 444 -29.03 2.79 -15.31
CA ASP A 444 -30.45 2.92 -15.07
C ASP A 444 -30.76 2.98 -13.57
N TRP A 445 -30.12 2.10 -12.80
CA TRP A 445 -30.21 2.16 -11.34
C TRP A 445 -29.63 3.46 -10.77
N LEU A 446 -28.46 3.92 -11.25
CA LEU A 446 -27.83 5.16 -10.82
C LEU A 446 -28.74 6.36 -11.14
N ILE A 447 -29.26 6.44 -12.34
CA ILE A 447 -30.19 7.49 -12.78
C ILE A 447 -31.44 7.51 -11.88
N ALA A 448 -32.02 6.35 -11.62
CA ALA A 448 -33.17 6.23 -10.71
C ALA A 448 -32.82 6.77 -9.30
N LYS A 449 -31.63 6.47 -8.79
CA LYS A 449 -31.16 6.95 -7.48
C LYS A 449 -30.85 8.44 -7.45
N LEU A 450 -30.31 8.99 -8.53
CA LEU A 450 -30.03 10.43 -8.66
C LEU A 450 -31.30 11.28 -8.62
N LYS A 451 -32.45 10.72 -9.00
CA LYS A 451 -33.74 11.41 -8.87
C LYS A 451 -34.02 11.81 -7.44
N ASP A 452 -33.65 10.98 -6.48
CA ASP A 452 -33.90 11.18 -5.06
C ASP A 452 -32.80 12.02 -4.36
N CYS A 453 -31.75 12.44 -5.11
CA CYS A 453 -30.64 13.24 -4.58
C CYS A 453 -30.88 14.74 -4.85
N PRO A 454 -31.27 15.51 -3.84
CA PRO A 454 -31.62 16.94 -4.03
C PRO A 454 -30.39 17.86 -4.13
N ASN A 455 -29.22 17.41 -3.68
CA ASN A 455 -28.00 18.21 -3.53
C ASN A 455 -26.92 17.80 -4.52
N ASN A 456 -25.78 18.50 -4.48
CA ASN A 456 -24.60 18.18 -5.27
C ASN A 456 -24.18 16.72 -5.04
N THR A 457 -24.05 15.96 -6.11
CA THR A 457 -23.74 14.54 -6.07
C THR A 457 -22.42 14.30 -6.79
N LEU A 458 -21.48 13.64 -6.11
CA LEU A 458 -20.21 13.21 -6.70
C LEU A 458 -20.29 11.73 -7.06
N ILE A 459 -20.10 11.43 -8.35
CA ILE A 459 -20.05 10.06 -8.86
C ILE A 459 -18.59 9.69 -9.10
N LEU A 460 -18.12 8.64 -8.45
CA LEU A 460 -16.76 8.14 -8.61
C LEU A 460 -16.78 6.79 -9.32
N ALA A 461 -15.97 6.65 -10.35
CA ALA A 461 -15.74 5.38 -11.02
C ALA A 461 -14.26 5.10 -11.21
N GLN A 462 -13.90 3.83 -11.24
CA GLN A 462 -12.50 3.41 -11.34
C GLN A 462 -11.92 3.62 -12.74
N HIS A 463 -12.75 3.60 -13.79
CA HIS A 463 -12.32 3.59 -15.18
C HIS A 463 -12.84 4.81 -15.94
N ARG A 464 -11.93 5.48 -16.68
CA ARG A 464 -12.23 6.72 -17.41
C ARG A 464 -13.33 6.53 -18.46
N GLU A 465 -13.30 5.47 -19.23
CA GLU A 465 -14.32 5.22 -20.28
C GLU A 465 -15.69 4.99 -19.67
N TYR A 466 -15.76 4.31 -18.52
CA TYR A 466 -17.00 4.12 -17.81
C TYR A 466 -17.56 5.44 -17.26
N ILE A 467 -16.72 6.33 -16.70
CA ILE A 467 -17.19 7.62 -16.19
C ILE A 467 -17.67 8.55 -17.32
N LYS A 468 -17.02 8.53 -18.49
CA LYS A 468 -17.52 9.25 -19.66
C LYS A 468 -18.91 8.79 -20.06
N TYR A 469 -19.13 7.49 -20.14
CA TYR A 469 -20.41 6.92 -20.44
C TYR A 469 -21.47 7.29 -19.38
N VAL A 470 -21.12 7.23 -18.08
CA VAL A 470 -22.00 7.71 -17.00
C VAL A 470 -22.36 9.18 -17.20
N TYR A 471 -21.38 10.02 -17.52
CA TYR A 471 -21.59 11.45 -17.77
C TYR A 471 -22.62 11.68 -18.89
N GLU A 472 -22.46 11.03 -20.05
CA GLU A 472 -23.37 11.16 -21.19
C GLU A 472 -24.79 10.75 -20.82
N ARG A 473 -24.98 9.61 -20.17
CA ARG A 473 -26.27 9.06 -19.78
C ARG A 473 -26.96 9.91 -18.70
N VAL A 474 -26.21 10.45 -17.74
CA VAL A 474 -26.74 11.33 -16.69
C VAL A 474 -27.17 12.67 -17.30
N LYS A 475 -26.38 13.22 -18.22
CA LYS A 475 -26.69 14.45 -18.93
C LYS A 475 -27.95 14.30 -19.80
N GLU A 476 -28.10 13.17 -20.47
CA GLU A 476 -29.31 12.82 -21.25
C GLU A 476 -30.54 12.71 -20.35
N ALA A 477 -30.41 12.05 -19.19
CA ALA A 477 -31.54 11.86 -18.28
C ALA A 477 -31.93 13.11 -17.49
N TYR A 478 -30.99 14.03 -17.28
CA TYR A 478 -31.19 15.28 -16.52
C TYR A 478 -30.60 16.48 -17.26
N PRO A 479 -31.23 16.91 -18.40
CA PRO A 479 -30.70 17.99 -19.22
C PRO A 479 -30.63 19.33 -18.50
N ASP A 480 -31.50 19.56 -17.51
CA ASP A 480 -31.57 20.80 -16.73
C ASP A 480 -30.58 20.84 -15.53
N ARG A 481 -29.85 19.77 -15.28
CA ARG A 481 -28.82 19.71 -14.22
C ARG A 481 -27.44 20.01 -14.80
N GLU A 482 -26.68 20.81 -14.08
CA GLU A 482 -25.27 21.00 -14.39
C GLU A 482 -24.50 19.69 -14.08
N VAL A 483 -23.90 19.11 -15.11
CA VAL A 483 -23.07 17.89 -15.00
C VAL A 483 -21.66 18.26 -15.45
N LEU A 484 -20.69 18.17 -14.53
CA LEU A 484 -19.29 18.56 -14.70
C LEU A 484 -18.37 17.37 -14.93
#